data_52e7cdff786e32766a1b348ee1384ffb
#
_entry.id   52e7cdff786e32766a1b348ee1384ffb
#
_cell.length_a   1.000
_cell.length_b   1.000
_cell.length_c   1.000
_cell.angle_alpha   90.00
_cell.angle_beta   90.00
_cell.angle_gamma   90.00
#
_symmetry.space_group_name_H-M   'P 1'
#
loop_
_entity.id
_entity.type
_entity.pdbx_description
1 polymer ?
#
loop_
_entity_poly.entity_id
_entity_poly.type
_entity_poly.pdbx_seq_one_letter_code
_entity_poly.pdbx_strand_id
1 'polypeptide(L)'
;ASGTFAAVMAQHPQAALVPSGGNALAAPPVQHTIEHGPSFAMLKVAIPPNQTLIAEAGSMVARDAHITMDVKMNAGRNAGFFGKMKAIFIAFIRKAVGGETFFVNHFSSPQGGSVWVAPGLSGHVQHRRLVAGESIILSSGAYLASMGDIDLALKFGGLKSLLAKEGAFMLQASGPGELWFTSYGGIHPIDVNGTFVVDNGHLVGYEGNLQMNVKSAG
;
A
#
# COMPACT_ATOMS: atom_id res chain seq x y z
N ALA A 1 -17.44 4.44 25.37
CA ALA A 1 -16.46 5.51 25.17
C ALA A 1 -15.46 5.00 24.14
N SER A 2 -15.54 5.48 22.91
CA SER A 2 -14.53 5.22 21.87
C SER A 2 -13.31 6.08 22.20
N GLY A 3 -12.23 5.45 22.64
CA GLY A 3 -10.97 6.15 22.84
C GLY A 3 -10.39 6.56 21.49
N THR A 4 -10.16 7.84 21.27
CA THR A 4 -9.46 8.36 20.11
C THR A 4 -7.97 8.09 20.29
N PHE A 5 -7.34 7.43 19.33
CA PHE A 5 -5.89 7.19 19.33
C PHE A 5 -5.23 8.12 18.32
N ALA A 6 -4.12 8.71 18.69
CA ALA A 6 -3.33 9.56 17.82
C ALA A 6 -2.02 8.88 17.43
N ALA A 7 -1.67 8.93 16.14
CA ALA A 7 -0.35 8.52 15.66
C ALA A 7 0.64 9.66 15.86
N VAL A 8 1.77 9.37 16.50
CA VAL A 8 2.87 10.33 16.73
C VAL A 8 4.00 9.95 15.78
N MET A 9 4.31 10.83 14.83
CA MET A 9 5.38 10.68 13.85
C MET A 9 6.63 11.40 14.31
N ALA A 10 7.80 10.77 14.20
CA ALA A 10 9.09 11.39 14.46
C ALA A 10 10.10 10.96 13.38
N GLN A 11 10.98 11.88 13.00
CA GLN A 11 12.10 11.56 12.11
C GLN A 11 13.12 10.68 12.84
N HIS A 12 13.58 9.64 12.17
CA HIS A 12 14.78 8.92 12.60
C HIS A 12 16.02 9.78 12.28
N PRO A 13 17.04 9.85 13.16
CA PRO A 13 18.31 10.45 12.76
C PRO A 13 18.84 9.68 11.55
N GLN A 14 19.01 10.38 10.44
CA GLN A 14 19.48 9.82 9.18
C GLN A 14 20.84 9.15 9.38
N ALA A 15 20.90 7.85 9.19
CA ALA A 15 22.13 7.22 8.71
C ALA A 15 22.34 7.76 7.29
N ALA A 16 23.45 8.45 7.07
CA ALA A 16 23.80 9.03 5.78
C ALA A 16 23.72 7.94 4.70
N LEU A 17 22.83 8.12 3.73
CA LEU A 17 22.76 7.28 2.55
C LEU A 17 24.06 7.44 1.77
N VAL A 18 24.92 6.43 1.83
CA VAL A 18 26.05 6.30 0.92
C VAL A 18 25.47 6.09 -0.48
N PRO A 19 25.74 6.92 -1.47
CA PRO A 19 25.31 6.67 -2.82
C PRO A 19 26.09 5.45 -3.36
N SER A 20 25.47 4.29 -3.39
CA SER A 20 26.01 3.16 -4.14
C SER A 20 25.85 3.47 -5.63
N GLY A 21 26.95 3.83 -6.26
CA GLY A 21 27.05 4.02 -7.68
C GLY A 21 26.74 2.70 -8.41
N GLY A 22 25.66 2.70 -9.11
CA GLY A 22 25.24 1.68 -10.07
C GLY A 22 24.20 2.30 -10.97
N ASN A 23 24.63 2.74 -12.15
CA ASN A 23 23.81 3.32 -13.21
C ASN A 23 22.98 2.20 -13.87
N ALA A 24 22.09 1.55 -13.13
CA ALA A 24 21.03 0.79 -13.71
C ALA A 24 20.05 1.81 -14.29
N LEU A 25 19.95 1.91 -15.60
CA LEU A 25 18.95 2.69 -16.31
C LEU A 25 17.60 2.35 -15.69
N ALA A 26 17.04 3.27 -14.93
CA ALA A 26 15.75 3.07 -14.30
C ALA A 26 14.75 2.77 -15.41
N ALA A 27 13.99 1.67 -15.26
CA ALA A 27 12.94 1.33 -16.21
C ALA A 27 12.05 2.56 -16.46
N PRO A 28 11.59 2.78 -17.70
CA PRO A 28 10.74 3.93 -18.01
C PRO A 28 9.50 3.92 -17.10
N PRO A 29 8.99 5.10 -16.73
CA PRO A 29 7.81 5.19 -15.91
C PRO A 29 6.61 4.51 -16.60
N VAL A 30 5.81 3.79 -15.82
CA VAL A 30 4.59 3.17 -16.30
C VAL A 30 3.60 4.25 -16.74
N GLN A 31 3.07 4.12 -17.96
CA GLN A 31 2.04 5.04 -18.45
C GLN A 31 0.74 4.82 -17.69
N HIS A 32 0.25 5.86 -17.08
CA HIS A 32 -1.02 5.86 -16.36
C HIS A 32 -1.70 7.22 -16.40
N THR A 33 -3.00 7.23 -16.18
CA THR A 33 -3.79 8.46 -15.96
C THR A 33 -4.67 8.30 -14.73
N ILE A 34 -4.83 9.39 -13.98
CA ILE A 34 -5.77 9.47 -12.87
C ILE A 34 -6.85 10.47 -13.30
N GLU A 35 -8.06 9.96 -13.47
CA GLU A 35 -9.22 10.70 -13.96
C GLU A 35 -10.19 10.97 -12.79
N HIS A 36 -11.05 11.98 -12.94
CA HIS A 36 -12.12 12.32 -12.00
C HIS A 36 -11.65 12.63 -10.56
N GLY A 37 -10.35 12.91 -10.39
CA GLY A 37 -9.82 13.35 -9.10
C GLY A 37 -10.31 14.76 -8.70
N PRO A 38 -10.22 15.11 -7.41
CA PRO A 38 -9.77 14.26 -6.29
C PRO A 38 -10.89 13.44 -5.65
N SER A 39 -12.16 13.62 -6.02
CA SER A 39 -13.29 13.08 -5.24
C SER A 39 -13.72 11.68 -5.67
N PHE A 40 -13.62 11.36 -6.97
CA PHE A 40 -14.03 10.08 -7.53
C PHE A 40 -12.94 9.53 -8.45
N ALA A 41 -11.71 9.54 -7.97
CA ALA A 41 -10.56 9.21 -8.79
C ALA A 41 -10.63 7.78 -9.32
N MET A 42 -10.30 7.63 -10.60
CA MET A 42 -10.14 6.36 -11.29
C MET A 42 -8.75 6.32 -11.92
N LEU A 43 -8.04 5.25 -11.70
CA LEU A 43 -6.72 4.99 -12.24
C LEU A 43 -6.82 4.11 -13.49
N LYS A 44 -6.28 4.57 -14.59
CA LYS A 44 -6.05 3.77 -15.80
C LYS A 44 -4.56 3.51 -15.94
N VAL A 45 -4.16 2.24 -16.05
CA VAL A 45 -2.77 1.82 -16.24
C VAL A 45 -2.61 1.11 -17.57
N ALA A 46 -1.63 1.55 -18.35
CA ALA A 46 -1.16 0.81 -19.53
C ALA A 46 -0.10 -0.19 -19.09
N ILE A 47 -0.45 -1.47 -19.07
CA ILE A 47 0.45 -2.56 -18.72
C ILE A 47 1.33 -2.90 -19.93
N PRO A 48 2.67 -2.78 -19.84
CA PRO A 48 3.56 -3.21 -20.92
C PRO A 48 3.48 -4.73 -21.13
N PRO A 49 3.88 -5.22 -22.33
CA PRO A 49 3.94 -6.65 -22.61
C PRO A 49 4.73 -7.43 -21.54
N ASN A 50 4.17 -8.57 -21.12
CA ASN A 50 4.76 -9.48 -20.12
C ASN A 50 5.00 -8.87 -18.74
N GLN A 51 4.42 -7.71 -18.42
CA GLN A 51 4.43 -7.15 -17.09
C GLN A 51 3.10 -7.43 -16.36
N THR A 52 3.12 -7.25 -15.05
CA THR A 52 1.95 -7.52 -14.19
C THR A 52 1.62 -6.29 -13.36
N LEU A 53 0.36 -5.86 -13.45
CA LEU A 53 -0.24 -4.94 -12.48
C LEU A 53 -0.84 -5.78 -11.35
N ILE A 54 -0.55 -5.41 -10.12
CA ILE A 54 -1.16 -5.98 -8.93
C ILE A 54 -2.11 -4.92 -8.36
N ALA A 55 -3.37 -5.27 -8.15
CA ALA A 55 -4.35 -4.34 -7.60
C ALA A 55 -5.19 -4.98 -6.49
N GLU A 56 -5.73 -4.16 -5.60
CA GLU A 56 -6.64 -4.59 -4.55
C GLU A 56 -7.83 -5.37 -5.13
N ALA A 57 -8.23 -6.46 -4.47
CA ALA A 57 -9.39 -7.22 -4.88
C ALA A 57 -10.66 -6.35 -4.79
N GLY A 58 -11.46 -6.37 -5.87
CA GLY A 58 -12.67 -5.55 -5.96
C GLY A 58 -12.47 -4.16 -6.56
N SER A 59 -11.23 -3.69 -6.75
CA SER A 59 -10.97 -2.37 -7.33
C SER A 59 -11.11 -2.31 -8.87
N MET A 60 -11.15 -3.45 -9.56
CA MET A 60 -11.23 -3.47 -11.02
C MET A 60 -12.54 -2.88 -11.52
N VAL A 61 -12.44 -1.87 -12.40
CA VAL A 61 -13.56 -1.28 -13.13
C VAL A 61 -13.70 -1.92 -14.50
N ALA A 62 -12.60 -1.98 -15.26
CA ALA A 62 -12.56 -2.55 -16.61
C ALA A 62 -11.15 -3.00 -16.97
N ARG A 63 -11.04 -3.85 -17.98
CA ARG A 63 -9.79 -4.27 -18.59
C ARG A 63 -9.98 -4.64 -20.04
N ASP A 64 -8.91 -4.64 -20.82
CA ASP A 64 -8.95 -5.22 -22.15
C ASP A 64 -9.23 -6.72 -22.07
N ALA A 65 -10.02 -7.26 -23.02
CA ALA A 65 -10.52 -8.63 -22.96
C ALA A 65 -9.43 -9.71 -22.94
N HIS A 66 -8.26 -9.41 -23.52
CA HIS A 66 -7.12 -10.33 -23.59
C HIS A 66 -6.18 -10.28 -22.36
N ILE A 67 -6.42 -9.37 -21.42
CA ILE A 67 -5.69 -9.36 -20.14
C ILE A 67 -6.24 -10.47 -19.26
N THR A 68 -5.38 -11.32 -18.75
CA THR A 68 -5.74 -12.32 -17.74
C THR A 68 -5.80 -11.70 -16.35
N MET A 69 -6.67 -12.23 -15.50
CA MET A 69 -6.78 -11.83 -14.10
C MET A 69 -6.70 -13.06 -13.21
N ASP A 70 -5.70 -13.11 -12.35
CA ASP A 70 -5.52 -14.15 -11.34
C ASP A 70 -5.68 -13.57 -9.95
N VAL A 71 -6.58 -14.14 -9.16
CA VAL A 71 -6.76 -13.75 -7.76
C VAL A 71 -5.73 -14.47 -6.90
N LYS A 72 -4.92 -13.72 -6.17
CA LYS A 72 -3.90 -14.27 -5.28
C LYS A 72 -4.01 -13.68 -3.88
N MET A 73 -3.63 -14.50 -2.90
CA MET A 73 -3.43 -14.01 -1.55
C MET A 73 -2.02 -13.43 -1.46
N ASN A 74 -1.91 -12.14 -1.11
CA ASN A 74 -0.60 -11.54 -0.91
C ASN A 74 -0.02 -11.98 0.43
N ALA A 75 1.12 -12.67 0.39
CA ALA A 75 1.83 -13.18 1.57
C ALA A 75 3.20 -12.50 1.81
N GLY A 76 3.60 -11.53 0.97
CA GLY A 76 4.95 -10.94 0.97
C GLY A 76 6.04 -11.93 0.54
N ARG A 77 7.23 -11.43 0.18
CA ARG A 77 8.36 -12.28 -0.26
C ARG A 77 8.93 -13.17 0.82
N ASN A 78 8.83 -12.77 2.07
CA ASN A 78 9.36 -13.52 3.22
C ASN A 78 8.43 -14.63 3.74
N ALA A 79 7.41 -15.02 2.99
CA ALA A 79 6.45 -16.05 3.38
C ALA A 79 7.03 -17.48 3.47
N GLY A 80 8.26 -17.71 3.04
CA GLY A 80 8.90 -19.04 3.06
C GLY A 80 9.06 -19.68 4.45
N PHE A 81 9.17 -18.88 5.51
CA PHE A 81 9.24 -19.36 6.89
C PHE A 81 7.84 -19.68 7.47
N PHE A 82 6.78 -19.18 6.86
CA PHE A 82 5.41 -19.27 7.37
C PHE A 82 4.58 -20.43 6.79
N GLY A 83 5.18 -21.35 6.05
CA GLY A 83 4.44 -22.45 5.41
C GLY A 83 3.60 -23.30 6.37
N LYS A 84 4.02 -23.52 7.61
CA LYS A 84 3.24 -24.21 8.65
C LYS A 84 2.35 -23.25 9.47
N MET A 85 2.67 -21.96 9.52
CA MET A 85 1.85 -20.95 10.21
C MET A 85 0.77 -20.33 9.30
N LYS A 86 0.75 -20.67 8.01
CA LYS A 86 -0.19 -20.12 7.02
C LYS A 86 -1.65 -20.28 7.45
N ALA A 87 -2.03 -21.45 7.96
CA ALA A 87 -3.39 -21.69 8.43
C ALA A 87 -3.75 -20.89 9.70
N ILE A 88 -2.81 -20.75 10.63
CA ILE A 88 -2.98 -19.98 11.87
C ILE A 88 -2.99 -18.50 11.55
N PHE A 89 -2.14 -18.05 10.63
CA PHE A 89 -2.06 -16.67 10.18
C PHE A 89 -3.34 -16.25 9.42
N ILE A 90 -3.86 -17.10 8.53
CA ILE A 90 -5.14 -16.89 7.83
C ILE A 90 -6.30 -16.83 8.82
N ALA A 91 -6.34 -17.73 9.80
CA ALA A 91 -7.38 -17.73 10.84
C ALA A 91 -7.28 -16.49 11.74
N PHE A 92 -6.06 -16.02 12.01
CA PHE A 92 -5.80 -14.82 12.80
C PHE A 92 -6.20 -13.54 12.03
N ILE A 93 -5.82 -13.42 10.75
CA ILE A 93 -6.26 -12.32 9.88
C ILE A 93 -7.78 -12.30 9.76
N ARG A 94 -8.42 -13.45 9.51
CA ARG A 94 -9.88 -13.59 9.47
C ARG A 94 -10.57 -13.08 10.74
N LYS A 95 -9.97 -13.34 11.90
CA LYS A 95 -10.54 -12.95 13.20
C LYS A 95 -10.24 -11.49 13.57
N ALA A 96 -9.09 -10.95 13.14
CA ALA A 96 -8.63 -9.62 13.51
C ALA A 96 -9.11 -8.51 12.56
N VAL A 97 -9.37 -8.83 11.29
CA VAL A 97 -9.78 -7.88 10.24
C VAL A 97 -11.27 -8.03 9.87
N GLY A 98 -12.08 -8.64 10.76
CA GLY A 98 -13.51 -8.80 10.47
C GLY A 98 -13.83 -9.74 9.30
N GLY A 99 -12.87 -10.59 8.89
CA GLY A 99 -13.06 -11.58 7.83
C GLY A 99 -12.42 -11.23 6.49
N GLU A 100 -11.85 -10.03 6.34
CA GLU A 100 -11.22 -9.62 5.08
C GLU A 100 -9.77 -10.08 5.03
N THR A 101 -9.48 -11.04 4.17
CA THR A 101 -8.13 -11.42 3.78
C THR A 101 -7.66 -10.42 2.72
N PHE A 102 -6.43 -9.92 2.81
CA PHE A 102 -5.87 -9.04 1.79
C PHE A 102 -5.63 -9.84 0.51
N PHE A 103 -6.62 -9.82 -0.35
CA PHE A 103 -6.55 -10.40 -1.68
C PHE A 103 -6.13 -9.35 -2.69
N VAL A 104 -5.34 -9.76 -3.66
CA VAL A 104 -4.94 -8.94 -4.79
C VAL A 104 -5.23 -9.67 -6.10
N ASN A 105 -5.54 -8.89 -7.11
CA ASN A 105 -5.69 -9.33 -8.47
C ASN A 105 -4.39 -9.07 -9.24
N HIS A 106 -3.89 -10.06 -9.95
CA HIS A 106 -2.77 -9.95 -10.86
C HIS A 106 -3.29 -9.85 -12.29
N PHE A 107 -3.03 -8.72 -12.94
CA PHE A 107 -3.42 -8.49 -14.33
C PHE A 107 -2.19 -8.56 -15.22
N SER A 108 -2.20 -9.41 -16.23
CA SER A 108 -1.08 -9.56 -17.15
C SER A 108 -1.52 -9.99 -18.54
N SER A 109 -0.69 -9.69 -19.54
CA SER A 109 -0.86 -10.14 -20.92
C SER A 109 0.49 -10.16 -21.65
N PRO A 110 0.74 -11.15 -22.53
CA PRO A 110 1.91 -11.13 -23.41
C PRO A 110 1.95 -9.92 -24.36
N GLN A 111 0.79 -9.33 -24.65
CA GLN A 111 0.65 -8.19 -25.56
C GLN A 111 0.63 -6.84 -24.85
N GLY A 112 0.56 -6.85 -23.50
CA GLY A 112 0.22 -5.67 -22.70
C GLY A 112 -1.26 -5.36 -22.81
N GLY A 113 -1.65 -4.11 -22.46
CA GLY A 113 -3.04 -3.65 -22.52
C GLY A 113 -3.38 -2.69 -21.40
N SER A 114 -4.65 -2.35 -21.25
CA SER A 114 -5.11 -1.37 -20.25
C SER A 114 -5.99 -2.00 -19.19
N VAL A 115 -5.82 -1.57 -17.95
CA VAL A 115 -6.69 -1.90 -16.82
C VAL A 115 -7.11 -0.61 -16.12
N TRP A 116 -8.39 -0.53 -15.78
CA TRP A 116 -8.96 0.55 -14.98
C TRP A 116 -9.27 0.02 -13.58
N VAL A 117 -8.83 0.74 -12.57
CA VAL A 117 -9.14 0.45 -11.17
C VAL A 117 -9.62 1.71 -10.47
N ALA A 118 -10.52 1.55 -9.51
CA ALA A 118 -11.03 2.63 -8.69
C ALA A 118 -11.09 2.20 -7.22
N PRO A 119 -10.92 3.15 -6.28
CA PRO A 119 -11.12 2.89 -4.87
C PRO A 119 -12.54 2.41 -4.56
N GLY A 120 -12.71 1.57 -3.54
CA GLY A 120 -14.02 1.19 -3.04
C GLY A 120 -14.79 2.34 -2.37
N LEU A 121 -14.08 3.35 -1.88
CA LEU A 121 -14.64 4.59 -1.31
C LEU A 121 -14.25 5.79 -2.17
N SER A 122 -15.15 6.76 -2.25
CA SER A 122 -14.94 8.01 -2.99
C SER A 122 -13.75 8.78 -2.44
N GLY A 123 -12.77 9.10 -3.29
CA GLY A 123 -11.60 9.84 -2.83
C GLY A 123 -10.53 10.02 -3.88
N HIS A 124 -9.37 10.41 -3.39
CA HIS A 124 -8.19 10.70 -4.18
C HIS A 124 -7.37 9.43 -4.44
N VAL A 125 -6.73 9.38 -5.59
CA VAL A 125 -5.66 8.42 -5.90
C VAL A 125 -4.34 9.17 -6.04
N GLN A 126 -3.33 8.74 -5.29
CA GLN A 126 -1.98 9.28 -5.34
C GLN A 126 -1.03 8.24 -5.95
N HIS A 127 -0.15 8.70 -6.81
CA HIS A 127 0.93 7.92 -7.38
C HIS A 127 2.26 8.21 -6.66
N ARG A 128 3.05 7.15 -6.43
CA ARG A 128 4.41 7.24 -5.92
C ARG A 128 5.30 6.22 -6.63
N ARG A 129 6.41 6.68 -7.20
CA ARG A 129 7.48 5.81 -7.66
C ARG A 129 8.46 5.61 -6.52
N LEU A 130 8.69 4.36 -6.14
CA LEU A 130 9.67 3.98 -5.12
C LEU A 130 10.93 3.47 -5.81
N VAL A 131 12.10 3.88 -5.34
CA VAL A 131 13.38 3.31 -5.75
C VAL A 131 13.81 2.21 -4.77
N ALA A 132 14.86 1.47 -5.11
CA ALA A 132 15.39 0.44 -4.23
C ALA A 132 15.81 1.01 -2.87
N GLY A 133 15.34 0.40 -1.78
CA GLY A 133 15.56 0.84 -0.41
C GLY A 133 14.52 1.84 0.12
N GLU A 134 13.67 2.39 -0.73
CA GLU A 134 12.53 3.20 -0.28
C GLU A 134 11.33 2.34 0.10
N SER A 135 10.59 2.81 1.06
CA SER A 135 9.31 2.21 1.43
C SER A 135 8.32 3.25 1.94
N ILE A 136 7.06 2.96 1.75
CA ILE A 136 5.94 3.70 2.34
C ILE A 136 5.07 2.72 3.15
N ILE A 137 4.61 3.17 4.29
CA ILE A 137 3.72 2.40 5.15
C ILE A 137 2.33 3.01 5.00
N LEU A 138 1.39 2.22 4.51
CA LEU A 138 0.02 2.62 4.23
C LEU A 138 -0.93 2.10 5.31
N SER A 139 -1.93 2.89 5.64
CA SER A 139 -3.06 2.43 6.44
C SER A 139 -3.84 1.33 5.72
N SER A 140 -4.53 0.49 6.48
CA SER A 140 -5.43 -0.52 5.95
C SER A 140 -6.46 0.09 5.00
N GLY A 141 -6.61 -0.47 3.80
CA GLY A 141 -7.52 0.02 2.77
C GLY A 141 -6.99 1.19 1.93
N ALA A 142 -5.77 1.70 2.20
CA ALA A 142 -5.19 2.75 1.36
C ALA A 142 -4.43 2.22 0.13
N TYR A 143 -4.08 0.95 0.08
CA TYR A 143 -3.45 0.36 -1.11
C TYR A 143 -4.46 0.22 -2.23
N LEU A 144 -4.11 0.65 -3.44
CA LEU A 144 -4.95 0.47 -4.64
C LEU A 144 -4.28 -0.45 -5.65
N ALA A 145 -3.05 -0.15 -6.05
CA ALA A 145 -2.33 -0.94 -7.05
C ALA A 145 -0.82 -0.74 -6.97
N SER A 146 -0.08 -1.69 -7.54
CA SER A 146 1.37 -1.59 -7.69
C SER A 146 1.84 -2.30 -8.96
N MET A 147 3.00 -1.89 -9.47
CA MET A 147 3.65 -2.50 -10.64
C MET A 147 5.17 -2.45 -10.49
N GLY A 148 5.86 -3.41 -11.09
CA GLY A 148 7.29 -3.56 -10.92
C GLY A 148 7.63 -4.47 -9.73
N ASP A 149 8.77 -4.20 -9.10
CA ASP A 149 9.31 -5.04 -8.03
C ASP A 149 8.92 -4.53 -6.63
N ILE A 150 7.63 -4.18 -6.47
CA ILE A 150 7.08 -3.76 -5.18
C ILE A 150 6.84 -4.98 -4.28
N ASP A 151 7.48 -4.98 -3.11
CA ASP A 151 7.20 -5.95 -2.05
C ASP A 151 6.16 -5.38 -1.09
N LEU A 152 5.06 -6.11 -0.90
CA LEU A 152 3.97 -5.74 0.00
C LEU A 152 4.01 -6.62 1.24
N ALA A 153 4.29 -6.05 2.39
CA ALA A 153 4.38 -6.75 3.66
C ALA A 153 3.43 -6.16 4.70
N LEU A 154 2.69 -7.02 5.41
CA LEU A 154 1.87 -6.58 6.52
C LEU A 154 2.77 -6.17 7.70
N LYS A 155 2.53 -4.98 8.22
CA LYS A 155 3.15 -4.46 9.44
C LYS A 155 2.12 -4.43 10.55
N PHE A 156 2.47 -5.05 11.66
CA PHE A 156 1.66 -4.99 12.87
C PHE A 156 2.16 -3.83 13.73
N GLY A 157 1.30 -2.89 14.07
CA GLY A 157 1.62 -1.72 14.88
C GLY A 157 1.98 -2.01 16.36
N GLY A 158 2.52 -3.22 16.65
CA GLY A 158 2.90 -3.67 17.98
C GLY A 158 1.72 -4.23 18.79
N LEU A 159 2.05 -4.90 19.90
CA LEU A 159 1.07 -5.59 20.75
C LEU A 159 0.00 -4.65 21.32
N LYS A 160 0.33 -3.36 21.48
CA LYS A 160 -0.60 -2.33 22.00
C LYS A 160 -1.69 -1.94 21.00
N SER A 161 -1.41 -1.94 19.71
CA SER A 161 -2.44 -1.65 18.68
C SER A 161 -3.39 -2.83 18.47
N LEU A 162 -2.92 -4.06 18.74
CA LEU A 162 -3.74 -5.27 18.71
C LEU A 162 -4.78 -5.29 19.84
N LEU A 163 -4.44 -4.71 20.99
CA LEU A 163 -5.33 -4.63 22.17
C LEU A 163 -6.36 -3.50 22.06
N ALA A 164 -6.15 -2.55 21.17
CA ALA A 164 -7.00 -1.38 20.97
C ALA A 164 -8.25 -1.65 20.10
N LYS A 165 -8.72 -2.88 19.97
CA LYS A 165 -9.95 -3.31 19.25
C LYS A 165 -10.14 -2.79 17.80
N GLU A 166 -9.28 -1.91 17.34
CA GLU A 166 -9.33 -1.29 16.01
C GLU A 166 -8.20 -1.84 15.17
N GLY A 167 -8.15 -3.13 14.90
CA GLY A 167 -7.15 -3.88 14.15
C GLY A 167 -6.45 -3.12 13.00
N ALA A 168 -5.75 -2.04 13.34
CA ALA A 168 -5.05 -1.21 12.38
C ALA A 168 -3.84 -1.98 11.84
N PHE A 169 -4.08 -2.76 10.79
CA PHE A 169 -3.00 -3.30 9.99
C PHE A 169 -2.46 -2.18 9.13
N MET A 170 -1.15 -2.13 9.06
CA MET A 170 -0.45 -1.27 8.12
C MET A 170 0.14 -2.15 7.03
N LEU A 171 0.18 -1.65 5.82
CA LEU A 171 0.81 -2.33 4.69
C LEU A 171 2.09 -1.57 4.32
N GLN A 172 3.24 -2.22 4.43
CA GLN A 172 4.48 -1.66 3.91
C GLN A 172 4.63 -2.04 2.44
N ALA A 173 4.76 -1.04 1.57
CA ALA A 173 5.17 -1.18 0.19
C ALA A 173 6.64 -0.77 0.07
N SER A 174 7.50 -1.67 -0.41
CA SER A 174 8.93 -1.43 -0.60
C SER A 174 9.29 -1.54 -2.07
N GLY A 175 10.06 -0.56 -2.60
CA GLY A 175 10.49 -0.51 -3.98
C GLY A 175 11.61 -1.48 -4.35
N PRO A 176 11.98 -1.53 -5.65
CA PRO A 176 11.64 -0.54 -6.68
C PRO A 176 10.33 -0.82 -7.44
N GLY A 177 9.60 0.22 -7.81
CA GLY A 177 8.40 0.11 -8.64
C GLY A 177 7.43 1.28 -8.50
N GLU A 178 6.27 1.12 -9.12
CA GLU A 178 5.18 2.09 -9.09
C GLU A 178 4.13 1.66 -8.06
N LEU A 179 3.66 2.61 -7.28
CA LEU A 179 2.66 2.41 -6.24
C LEU A 179 1.54 3.45 -6.41
N TRP A 180 0.30 2.98 -6.37
CA TRP A 180 -0.88 3.84 -6.30
C TRP A 180 -1.63 3.51 -5.01
N PHE A 181 -1.99 4.56 -4.29
CA PHE A 181 -2.73 4.46 -3.05
C PHE A 181 -3.83 5.51 -2.98
N THR A 182 -4.80 5.29 -2.13
CA THR A 182 -6.04 6.05 -2.08
C THR A 182 -6.40 6.49 -0.67
N SER A 183 -7.30 7.44 -0.58
CA SER A 183 -7.93 7.86 0.67
C SER A 183 -9.43 8.05 0.46
N TYR A 184 -10.18 7.99 1.54
CA TYR A 184 -11.50 8.62 1.57
C TYR A 184 -11.31 10.13 1.60
N GLY A 185 -11.84 10.83 0.58
CA GLY A 185 -11.61 12.27 0.43
C GLY A 185 -10.22 12.64 -0.12
N GLY A 186 -9.71 13.78 0.25
CA GLY A 186 -8.44 14.32 -0.25
C GLY A 186 -7.22 13.78 0.50
N ILE A 187 -6.06 13.75 -0.19
CA ILE A 187 -4.76 13.48 0.41
C ILE A 187 -4.00 14.80 0.57
N HIS A 188 -3.51 15.06 1.78
CA HIS A 188 -2.66 16.22 2.07
C HIS A 188 -1.29 15.73 2.58
N PRO A 189 -0.19 15.99 1.84
CA PRO A 189 1.14 15.64 2.29
C PRO A 189 1.63 16.63 3.36
N ILE A 190 2.31 16.11 4.38
CA ILE A 190 2.89 16.90 5.47
C ILE A 190 4.36 16.51 5.65
N ASP A 191 5.25 17.49 5.55
CA ASP A 191 6.64 17.32 5.88
C ASP A 191 6.81 17.35 7.41
N VAL A 192 7.27 16.25 7.98
CA VAL A 192 7.45 16.11 9.42
C VAL A 192 8.84 16.58 9.81
N ASN A 193 8.91 17.68 10.53
CA ASN A 193 10.12 18.17 11.18
C ASN A 193 9.96 18.08 12.70
N GLY A 194 10.60 17.10 13.32
CA GLY A 194 10.41 16.76 14.73
C GLY A 194 9.25 15.78 14.93
N THR A 195 8.27 16.14 15.72
CA THR A 195 7.12 15.29 16.07
C THR A 195 5.81 15.89 15.55
N PHE A 196 5.00 15.10 14.90
CA PHE A 196 3.68 15.47 14.42
C PHE A 196 2.62 14.48 14.91
N VAL A 197 1.44 14.96 15.27
CA VAL A 197 0.35 14.14 15.79
C VAL A 197 -0.79 14.14 14.79
N VAL A 198 -1.21 12.94 14.37
CA VAL A 198 -2.34 12.71 13.45
C VAL A 198 -3.32 11.79 14.14
N ASP A 199 -4.61 12.06 14.03
CA ASP A 199 -5.62 11.09 14.39
C ASP A 199 -5.52 9.88 13.43
N ASN A 200 -5.53 8.70 14.01
CA ASN A 200 -5.29 7.46 13.29
C ASN A 200 -6.29 7.25 12.14
N GLY A 201 -7.55 7.67 12.30
CA GLY A 201 -8.59 7.61 11.28
C GLY A 201 -8.33 8.50 10.05
N HIS A 202 -7.39 9.42 10.12
CA HIS A 202 -7.02 10.34 9.05
C HIS A 202 -5.63 10.07 8.45
N LEU A 203 -4.90 9.09 8.99
CA LEU A 203 -3.59 8.72 8.47
C LEU A 203 -3.75 7.82 7.24
N VAL A 204 -3.34 8.30 6.07
CA VAL A 204 -3.30 7.50 4.83
C VAL A 204 -2.04 6.67 4.76
N GLY A 205 -0.89 7.26 5.10
CA GLY A 205 0.39 6.57 5.09
C GLY A 205 1.53 7.49 5.51
N TYR A 206 2.73 6.93 5.61
CA TYR A 206 3.94 7.67 5.92
C TYR A 206 5.18 7.00 5.33
N GLU A 207 6.23 7.79 5.08
CA GLU A 207 7.50 7.28 4.57
C GLU A 207 8.14 6.32 5.58
N GLY A 208 8.73 5.24 5.09
CA GLY A 208 9.27 4.17 5.93
C GLY A 208 10.43 4.55 6.84
N ASN A 209 11.00 5.75 6.66
CA ASN A 209 12.03 6.33 7.53
C ASN A 209 11.48 7.08 8.76
N LEU A 210 10.15 7.26 8.84
CA LEU A 210 9.50 7.85 10.02
C LEU A 210 9.18 6.78 11.06
N GLN A 211 9.24 7.15 12.32
CA GLN A 211 8.77 6.32 13.42
C GLN A 211 7.35 6.73 13.83
N MET A 212 6.47 5.75 13.91
CA MET A 212 5.11 5.95 14.40
C MET A 212 4.95 5.37 15.81
N ASN A 213 4.39 6.17 16.71
CA ASN A 213 3.95 5.73 18.02
C ASN A 213 2.46 6.03 18.18
N VAL A 214 1.74 5.12 18.82
CA VAL A 214 0.31 5.28 19.10
C VAL A 214 0.14 5.69 20.55
N LYS A 215 -0.60 6.77 20.78
CA LYS A 215 -0.97 7.24 22.14
C LYS A 215 -2.47 7.43 22.22
N SER A 216 -3.02 7.21 23.41
CA SER A 216 -4.42 7.61 23.68
C SER A 216 -4.51 9.14 23.67
N ALA A 217 -5.51 9.67 23.01
CA ALA A 217 -5.74 11.12 22.89
C ALA A 217 -6.65 11.67 24.03
N GLY A 218 -6.82 10.93 25.11
CA GLY A 218 -7.62 11.33 26.29
C GLY A 218 -8.47 10.20 26.81
#